data_56fa4c4f590618ce29456ac3fae2f6f8
#
_entry.id   56fa4c4f590618ce29456ac3fae2f6f8
#
_cell.length_a   1.000
_cell.length_b   1.000
_cell.length_c   1.000
_cell.angle_alpha   90.00
_cell.angle_beta   90.00
_cell.angle_gamma   90.00
#
_symmetry.space_group_name_H-M   'P 1'
#
loop_
_entity.id
_entity.type
_entity.pdbx_description
1 polymer ?
#
loop_
_entity_poly.entity_id
_entity_poly.type
_entity_poly.pdbx_seq_one_letter_code
_entity_poly.pdbx_strand_id
1 'polypeptide(L)'
;MAETKVLLVDDEVEFTETLSERLKSRGLNVDSAKSGDEALKKISEVSYDAIFLDLAMPGMDGIETLRNLLSKNPDLQVILLTGHATIDKSVEAVKLGAKDFLEKPANIDKLLEKIKEAESEKMLIVEKRSQDEIQKILKSKGW
;
A
#
# COMPACT_ATOMS: atom_id res chain seq x y z
N MET A 1 15.13 -10.81 -10.86
CA MET A 1 14.58 -9.70 -10.06
C MET A 1 13.14 -10.00 -9.67
N ALA A 2 12.80 -9.73 -8.43
CA ALA A 2 11.42 -9.87 -8.02
C ALA A 2 10.58 -8.78 -8.69
N GLU A 3 9.43 -9.14 -9.19
CA GLU A 3 8.48 -8.18 -9.75
C GLU A 3 7.91 -7.32 -8.63
N THR A 4 7.69 -6.05 -8.91
CA THR A 4 7.01 -5.15 -7.99
C THR A 4 5.55 -5.60 -7.85
N LYS A 5 5.12 -5.82 -6.61
CA LYS A 5 3.78 -6.31 -6.29
C LYS A 5 2.90 -5.20 -5.72
N VAL A 6 1.73 -5.04 -6.31
CA VAL A 6 0.77 -4.01 -5.94
C VAL A 6 -0.57 -4.65 -5.59
N LEU A 7 -1.20 -4.16 -4.53
CA LEU A 7 -2.56 -4.54 -4.16
C LEU A 7 -3.49 -3.35 -4.37
N LEU A 8 -4.59 -3.57 -5.09
CA LEU A 8 -5.64 -2.58 -5.29
C LEU A 8 -6.84 -2.95 -4.42
N VAL A 9 -7.20 -2.10 -3.47
CA VAL A 9 -8.33 -2.32 -2.55
C VAL A 9 -9.44 -1.34 -2.92
N ASP A 10 -10.43 -1.83 -3.66
CA ASP A 10 -11.52 -1.02 -4.19
C ASP A 10 -12.68 -1.95 -4.56
N ASP A 11 -13.90 -1.55 -4.27
CA ASP A 11 -15.09 -2.34 -4.60
C ASP A 11 -15.63 -2.09 -6.01
N GLU A 12 -15.12 -1.08 -6.71
CA GLU A 12 -15.50 -0.80 -8.10
C GLU A 12 -14.75 -1.74 -9.05
N VAL A 13 -15.42 -2.81 -9.47
CA VAL A 13 -14.81 -3.87 -10.27
C VAL A 13 -14.25 -3.35 -11.59
N GLU A 14 -15.00 -2.53 -12.31
CA GLU A 14 -14.55 -1.99 -13.61
C GLU A 14 -13.30 -1.12 -13.47
N PHE A 15 -13.28 -0.26 -12.47
CA PHE A 15 -12.12 0.59 -12.18
C PHE A 15 -10.90 -0.27 -11.86
N THR A 16 -11.07 -1.25 -11.00
CA THR A 16 -9.99 -2.14 -10.56
C THR A 16 -9.43 -2.96 -11.71
N GLU A 17 -10.29 -3.53 -12.54
CA GLU A 17 -9.87 -4.31 -13.70
C GLU A 17 -9.10 -3.48 -14.70
N THR A 18 -9.60 -2.30 -15.04
CA THR A 18 -8.94 -1.40 -15.98
C THR A 18 -7.58 -0.97 -15.48
N LEU A 19 -7.51 -0.57 -14.21
CA LEU A 19 -6.25 -0.14 -13.61
C LEU A 19 -5.26 -1.30 -13.49
N SER A 20 -5.75 -2.46 -13.10
CA SER A 20 -4.94 -3.66 -12.99
C SER A 20 -4.28 -4.02 -14.33
N GLU A 21 -5.06 -4.00 -15.42
CA GLU A 21 -4.53 -4.27 -16.75
C GLU A 21 -3.46 -3.27 -17.17
N ARG A 22 -3.68 -2.00 -16.90
CA ARG A 22 -2.70 -0.95 -17.22
C ARG A 22 -1.40 -1.13 -16.45
N LEU A 23 -1.48 -1.44 -15.17
CA LEU A 23 -0.30 -1.67 -14.35
C LEU A 23 0.43 -2.95 -14.76
N LYS A 24 -0.30 -4.01 -15.07
CA LYS A 24 0.30 -5.26 -15.55
C LYS A 24 1.04 -5.06 -16.89
N SER A 25 0.49 -4.23 -17.77
CA SER A 25 1.15 -3.91 -19.05
C SER A 25 2.47 -3.18 -18.86
N ARG A 26 2.70 -2.59 -17.69
CA ARG A 26 3.96 -1.93 -17.33
C ARG A 26 4.91 -2.85 -16.54
N GLY A 27 4.62 -4.15 -16.50
CA GLY A 27 5.48 -5.14 -15.88
C GLY A 27 5.26 -5.38 -14.39
N LEU A 28 4.19 -4.82 -13.82
CA LEU A 28 3.87 -4.98 -12.40
C LEU A 28 3.00 -6.22 -12.17
N ASN A 29 3.16 -6.82 -10.99
CA ASN A 29 2.29 -7.89 -10.52
C ASN A 29 1.20 -7.25 -9.66
N VAL A 30 -0.06 -7.45 -10.03
CA VAL A 30 -1.19 -6.75 -9.40
C VAL A 30 -2.24 -7.74 -8.91
N ASP A 31 -2.57 -7.64 -7.63
CA ASP A 31 -3.71 -8.33 -7.03
C ASP A 31 -4.76 -7.30 -6.68
N SER A 32 -5.99 -7.74 -6.48
CA SER A 32 -7.09 -6.87 -6.07
C SER A 32 -7.86 -7.46 -4.90
N ALA A 33 -8.45 -6.58 -4.09
CA ALA A 33 -9.34 -6.94 -2.99
C ALA A 33 -10.57 -6.02 -3.06
N LYS A 34 -11.75 -6.58 -2.85
CA LYS A 34 -13.01 -5.85 -2.96
C LYS A 34 -13.49 -5.28 -1.62
N SER A 35 -12.83 -5.64 -0.54
CA SER A 35 -13.19 -5.22 0.81
C SER A 35 -11.98 -5.15 1.70
N GLY A 36 -12.15 -4.51 2.86
CA GLY A 36 -11.10 -4.45 3.86
C GLY A 36 -10.70 -5.83 4.39
N ASP A 37 -11.69 -6.70 4.60
CA ASP A 37 -11.44 -8.08 5.09
C ASP A 37 -10.61 -8.87 4.08
N GLU A 38 -10.93 -8.77 2.81
CA GLU A 38 -10.18 -9.43 1.75
C GLU A 38 -8.75 -8.88 1.67
N ALA A 39 -8.59 -7.56 1.83
CA ALA A 39 -7.27 -6.92 1.87
C ALA A 39 -6.42 -7.45 3.03
N LEU A 40 -7.00 -7.54 4.22
CA LEU A 40 -6.31 -8.07 5.41
C LEU A 40 -5.84 -9.50 5.19
N LYS A 41 -6.66 -10.31 4.57
CA LYS A 41 -6.29 -11.69 4.23
C LYS A 41 -5.12 -11.73 3.26
N LYS A 42 -5.17 -10.92 2.22
CA LYS A 42 -4.12 -10.90 1.20
C LYS A 42 -2.78 -10.44 1.74
N ILE A 43 -2.73 -9.43 2.59
CA ILE A 43 -1.46 -8.98 3.18
C ILE A 43 -0.85 -10.00 4.13
N SER A 44 -1.66 -10.92 4.67
CA SER A 44 -1.14 -12.01 5.51
C SER A 44 -0.47 -13.11 4.67
N GLU A 45 -0.79 -13.19 3.39
CA GLU A 45 -0.30 -14.24 2.51
C GLU A 45 0.81 -13.74 1.57
N VAL A 46 0.77 -12.47 1.17
CA VAL A 46 1.67 -11.89 0.17
C VAL A 46 2.24 -10.58 0.67
N SER A 47 3.52 -10.35 0.41
CA SER A 47 4.18 -9.07 0.69
C SER A 47 4.02 -8.14 -0.51
N TYR A 48 3.39 -6.98 -0.30
CA TYR A 48 3.19 -5.98 -1.34
C TYR A 48 4.14 -4.80 -1.19
N ASP A 49 4.58 -4.25 -2.31
CA ASP A 49 5.43 -3.06 -2.34
C ASP A 49 4.61 -1.78 -2.23
N ALA A 50 3.38 -1.80 -2.70
CA ALA A 50 2.44 -0.69 -2.59
C ALA A 50 1.01 -1.21 -2.49
N ILE A 51 0.19 -0.52 -1.72
CA ILE A 51 -1.23 -0.82 -1.57
C ILE A 51 -2.02 0.45 -1.88
N PHE A 52 -2.93 0.37 -2.85
CA PHE A 52 -3.86 1.47 -3.13
C PHE A 52 -5.19 1.16 -2.48
N LEU A 53 -5.66 2.06 -1.64
CA LEU A 53 -6.87 1.87 -0.84
C LEU A 53 -7.89 2.96 -1.12
N ASP A 54 -9.10 2.56 -1.53
CA ASP A 54 -10.23 3.46 -1.64
C ASP A 54 -10.85 3.66 -0.25
N LEU A 55 -11.05 4.92 0.16
CA LEU A 55 -11.65 5.24 1.46
C LEU A 55 -13.18 5.08 1.49
N ALA A 56 -13.81 5.07 0.33
CA ALA A 56 -15.28 5.09 0.22
C ALA A 56 -15.87 3.74 -0.17
N MET A 57 -15.46 2.66 0.49
CA MET A 57 -16.01 1.33 0.24
C MET A 57 -17.22 1.06 1.13
N PRO A 58 -18.35 0.54 0.57
CA PRO A 58 -19.48 0.11 1.38
C PRO A 58 -19.11 -1.02 2.34
N GLY A 59 -19.68 -1.01 3.52
CA GLY A 59 -19.56 -2.09 4.50
C GLY A 59 -18.33 -2.05 5.38
N MET A 60 -17.30 -1.28 5.03
CA MET A 60 -16.13 -1.08 5.88
C MET A 60 -15.60 0.33 5.68
N ASP A 61 -15.39 1.06 6.76
CA ASP A 61 -14.78 2.39 6.72
C ASP A 61 -13.33 2.24 6.23
N GLY A 62 -12.96 3.03 5.21
CA GLY A 62 -11.61 3.04 4.67
C GLY A 62 -10.55 3.42 5.71
N ILE A 63 -10.88 4.33 6.62
CA ILE A 63 -9.98 4.71 7.72
C ILE A 63 -9.76 3.52 8.66
N GLU A 64 -10.82 2.79 8.98
CA GLU A 64 -10.72 1.59 9.81
C GLU A 64 -9.90 0.50 9.11
N THR A 65 -10.10 0.32 7.80
CA THR A 65 -9.29 -0.61 7.01
C THR A 65 -7.81 -0.23 7.08
N LEU A 66 -7.50 1.05 6.90
CA LEU A 66 -6.13 1.54 7.01
C LEU A 66 -5.51 1.23 8.37
N ARG A 67 -6.24 1.51 9.45
CA ARG A 67 -5.78 1.21 10.80
C ARG A 67 -5.50 -0.26 10.99
N ASN A 68 -6.38 -1.12 10.51
CA ASN A 68 -6.24 -2.57 10.63
C ASN A 68 -5.03 -3.08 9.82
N LEU A 69 -4.83 -2.56 8.61
CA LEU A 69 -3.67 -2.92 7.79
C LEU A 69 -2.37 -2.52 8.48
N LEU A 70 -2.27 -1.29 8.95
CA LEU A 70 -1.06 -0.78 9.60
C LEU A 70 -0.83 -1.41 10.98
N SER A 71 -1.90 -1.85 11.65
CA SER A 71 -1.79 -2.59 12.91
C SER A 71 -1.12 -3.95 12.69
N LYS A 72 -1.43 -4.61 11.57
CA LYS A 72 -0.81 -5.90 11.23
C LYS A 72 0.62 -5.75 10.74
N ASN A 73 0.88 -4.69 9.97
CA ASN A 73 2.22 -4.40 9.47
C ASN A 73 2.40 -2.90 9.34
N PRO A 74 3.07 -2.24 10.30
CA PRO A 74 3.25 -0.79 10.28
C PRO A 74 4.15 -0.28 9.15
N ASP A 75 4.83 -1.18 8.44
CA ASP A 75 5.71 -0.82 7.33
C ASP A 75 5.02 -0.82 5.97
N LEU A 76 3.74 -1.19 5.91
CA LEU A 76 2.99 -1.18 4.66
C LEU A 76 2.96 0.21 4.04
N GLN A 77 3.16 0.26 2.74
CA GLN A 77 3.12 1.50 1.96
C GLN A 77 1.72 1.66 1.38
N VAL A 78 0.86 2.35 2.10
CA VAL A 78 -0.54 2.55 1.70
C VAL A 78 -0.72 3.92 1.08
N ILE A 79 -1.22 3.95 -0.15
CA ILE A 79 -1.54 5.15 -0.90
C ILE A 79 -3.06 5.14 -1.13
N LEU A 80 -3.70 6.25 -0.83
CA LEU A 80 -5.15 6.34 -0.95
C LEU A 80 -5.56 6.77 -2.35
N LEU A 81 -6.56 6.11 -2.90
CA LEU A 81 -7.23 6.55 -4.12
C LEU A 81 -8.60 7.08 -3.72
N THR A 82 -8.81 8.39 -3.86
CA THR A 82 -10.00 9.03 -3.31
C THR A 82 -10.80 9.78 -4.35
N GLY A 83 -12.12 9.78 -4.19
CA GLY A 83 -12.97 10.72 -4.90
C GLY A 83 -12.87 12.10 -4.25
N HIS A 84 -13.35 13.13 -4.95
CA HIS A 84 -13.28 14.51 -4.48
C HIS A 84 -13.90 14.70 -3.08
N ALA A 85 -14.98 14.00 -2.79
CA ALA A 85 -15.71 14.12 -1.52
C ALA A 85 -14.95 13.54 -0.31
N THR A 86 -13.84 12.83 -0.53
CA THR A 86 -13.09 12.17 0.55
C THR A 86 -11.72 12.77 0.82
N ILE A 87 -11.43 13.96 0.27
CA ILE A 87 -10.13 14.63 0.45
C ILE A 87 -9.83 14.90 1.93
N ASP A 88 -10.78 15.39 2.71
CA ASP A 88 -10.59 15.66 4.13
C ASP A 88 -10.24 14.39 4.91
N LYS A 89 -10.90 13.27 4.58
CA LYS A 89 -10.60 11.97 5.17
C LYS A 89 -9.21 11.48 4.77
N SER A 90 -8.77 11.82 3.54
CA SER A 90 -7.43 11.46 3.07
C SER A 90 -6.34 12.15 3.87
N VAL A 91 -6.53 13.42 4.21
CA VAL A 91 -5.60 14.18 5.06
C VAL A 91 -5.50 13.51 6.44
N GLU A 92 -6.65 13.14 7.02
CA GLU A 92 -6.68 12.40 8.29
C GLU A 92 -5.94 11.08 8.19
N ALA A 93 -6.15 10.34 7.10
CA ALA A 93 -5.52 9.03 6.87
C ALA A 93 -4.00 9.14 6.74
N VAL A 94 -3.49 10.18 6.09
CA VAL A 94 -2.05 10.42 6.01
C VAL A 94 -1.46 10.65 7.40
N LYS A 95 -2.17 11.38 8.26
CA LYS A 95 -1.75 11.58 9.66
C LYS A 95 -1.74 10.28 10.46
N LEU A 96 -2.56 9.31 10.07
CA LEU A 96 -2.62 7.99 10.71
C LEU A 96 -1.55 7.02 10.19
N GLY A 97 -0.83 7.37 9.14
CA GLY A 97 0.26 6.58 8.64
C GLY A 97 0.19 6.17 7.17
N ALA A 98 -0.84 6.60 6.42
CA ALA A 98 -0.84 6.42 4.97
C ALA A 98 0.29 7.26 4.38
N LYS A 99 0.95 6.72 3.35
CA LYS A 99 2.08 7.39 2.71
C LYS A 99 1.66 8.66 1.97
N ASP A 100 0.57 8.59 1.23
CA ASP A 100 0.10 9.68 0.39
C ASP A 100 -1.32 9.39 -0.10
N PHE A 101 -1.88 10.30 -0.88
CA PHE A 101 -3.16 10.08 -1.55
C PHE A 101 -3.14 10.63 -2.99
N LEU A 102 -3.98 10.05 -3.83
CA LEU A 102 -4.21 10.51 -5.21
C LEU A 102 -5.72 10.61 -5.43
N GLU A 103 -6.15 11.65 -6.11
CA GLU A 103 -7.55 11.85 -6.44
C GLU A 103 -7.93 11.09 -7.71
N LYS A 104 -9.09 10.43 -7.70
CA LYS A 104 -9.64 9.77 -8.90
C LYS A 104 -10.23 10.82 -9.85
N PRO A 105 -10.11 10.65 -11.17
CA PRO A 105 -9.40 9.57 -11.87
C PRO A 105 -7.89 9.75 -11.80
N ALA A 106 -7.18 8.71 -11.42
CA ALA A 106 -5.75 8.78 -11.21
C ALA A 106 -4.98 8.61 -12.53
N ASN A 107 -4.03 9.49 -12.76
CA ASN A 107 -3.13 9.40 -13.89
C ASN A 107 -2.16 8.23 -13.69
N ILE A 108 -1.99 7.38 -14.71
CA ILE A 108 -1.13 6.20 -14.62
C ILE A 108 0.31 6.55 -14.28
N ASP A 109 0.82 7.68 -14.80
CA ASP A 109 2.19 8.09 -14.52
C ASP A 109 2.39 8.49 -13.05
N LYS A 110 1.39 9.12 -12.44
CA LYS A 110 1.41 9.45 -11.02
C LYS A 110 1.32 8.19 -10.16
N LEU A 111 0.52 7.22 -10.56
CA LEU A 111 0.44 5.93 -9.87
C LEU A 111 1.79 5.23 -9.90
N LEU A 112 2.43 5.17 -11.05
CA LEU A 112 3.75 4.55 -11.21
C LEU A 112 4.81 5.27 -10.37
N GLU A 113 4.75 6.60 -10.31
CA GLU A 113 5.64 7.40 -9.47
C GLU A 113 5.47 7.04 -7.99
N LYS A 114 4.22 6.94 -7.52
CA LYS A 114 3.94 6.58 -6.13
C LYS A 114 4.34 5.14 -5.81
N ILE A 115 4.19 4.23 -6.74
CA ILE A 115 4.65 2.85 -6.58
C ILE A 115 6.17 2.82 -6.43
N LYS A 116 6.88 3.58 -7.24
CA LYS A 116 8.35 3.67 -7.18
C LYS A 116 8.82 4.23 -5.85
N GLU A 117 8.20 5.30 -5.37
CA GLU A 117 8.48 5.89 -4.07
C GLU A 117 8.22 4.89 -2.94
N ALA A 118 7.11 4.16 -3.00
CA ALA A 118 6.73 3.16 -2.00
C ALA A 118 7.73 2.01 -1.97
N GLU A 119 8.14 1.52 -3.12
CA GLU A 119 9.15 0.46 -3.23
C GLU A 119 10.48 0.89 -2.63
N SER A 120 10.93 2.10 -2.93
CA SER A 120 12.17 2.67 -2.39
C SER A 120 12.10 2.80 -0.87
N GLU A 121 10.99 3.31 -0.35
CA GLU A 121 10.76 3.45 1.09
C GLU A 121 10.80 2.10 1.80
N LYS A 122 10.14 1.09 1.24
CA LYS A 122 10.13 -0.25 1.78
C LYS A 122 11.54 -0.84 1.82
N MET A 123 12.32 -0.64 0.77
CA MET A 123 13.71 -1.12 0.72
C MET A 123 14.56 -0.48 1.80
N LEU A 124 14.42 0.83 2.04
CA LEU A 124 15.13 1.54 3.08
C LEU A 124 14.78 1.03 4.47
N ILE A 125 13.52 0.74 4.72
CA ILE A 125 13.06 0.18 6.00
C ILE A 125 13.67 -1.20 6.25
N VAL A 126 13.64 -2.06 5.25
CA VAL A 126 14.19 -3.42 5.34
C VAL A 126 15.71 -3.37 5.58
N GLU A 127 16.42 -2.51 4.84
CA GLU A 127 17.85 -2.33 4.98
C GLU A 127 18.22 -1.85 6.38
N LYS A 128 17.51 -0.88 6.91
CA LYS A 128 17.75 -0.36 8.26
C LYS A 128 17.55 -1.44 9.31
N ARG A 129 16.51 -2.25 9.21
CA ARG A 129 16.27 -3.37 10.13
C ARG A 129 17.39 -4.38 10.11
N SER A 130 17.87 -4.73 8.91
CA SER A 130 19.00 -5.65 8.77
C SER A 130 20.25 -5.10 9.46
N GLN A 131 20.53 -3.83 9.30
CA GLN A 131 21.66 -3.18 9.96
C GLN A 131 21.50 -3.17 11.48
N ASP A 132 20.31 -2.86 11.97
CA ASP A 132 20.02 -2.86 13.41
C ASP A 132 20.18 -4.25 14.02
N GLU A 133 19.73 -5.30 13.32
CA GLU A 133 19.90 -6.68 13.75
C GLU A 133 21.37 -7.08 13.82
N ILE A 134 22.15 -6.70 12.80
CA ILE A 134 23.59 -6.96 12.78
C ILE A 134 24.27 -6.28 13.97
N GLN A 135 23.93 -5.02 14.27
CA GLN A 135 24.48 -4.31 15.41
C GLN A 135 24.16 -4.98 16.73
N LYS A 136 22.93 -5.49 16.90
CA LYS A 136 22.53 -6.22 18.09
C LYS A 136 23.35 -7.50 18.28
N ILE A 137 23.57 -8.23 17.19
CA ILE A 137 24.38 -9.46 17.21
C ILE A 137 25.82 -9.15 17.61
N LEU A 138 26.42 -8.12 17.03
CA LEU A 138 27.77 -7.70 17.33
C LEU A 138 27.91 -7.29 18.80
N LYS A 139 26.97 -6.52 19.32
CA LYS A 139 26.96 -6.12 20.73
C LYS A 139 26.85 -7.29 21.68
N SER A 140 25.97 -8.25 21.36
CA SER A 140 25.77 -9.43 22.21
C SER A 140 27.00 -10.31 22.27
N LYS A 141 27.88 -10.24 21.28
CA LYS A 141 29.16 -11.00 21.23
C LYS A 141 30.36 -10.20 21.73
N GLY A 142 30.13 -8.99 22.22
CA GLY A 142 31.21 -8.15 22.75
C GLY A 142 32.11 -7.52 21.67
N TRP A 143 31.59 -7.34 20.49
CA TRP A 143 32.35 -6.82 19.34
C TRP A 143 32.20 -5.32 19.20
#